data_ba0cdd2a1709e8bcbe5217eb1de1a2bc
#
_entry.id   ba0cdd2a1709e8bcbe5217eb1de1a2bc
#
_cell.length_a   1.000
_cell.length_b   1.000
_cell.length_c   1.000
_cell.angle_alpha   90.00
_cell.angle_beta   90.00
_cell.angle_gamma   90.00
#
_symmetry.space_group_name_H-M   'P 1'
#
loop_
_entity.id
_entity.type
_entity.pdbx_description
1 polymer ?
#
loop_
_entity_poly.entity_id
_entity_poly.type
_entity_poly.pdbx_seq_one_letter_code
_entity_poly.pdbx_strand_id
1 'polypeptide(L)'
;MLLSVLFWFCLAVPLGQALEFRYHSTTQVEQYLHEISKNYSSITHLHSIGLSVEGRELWVLILGQHPREHRVGIPEFKYVGNMHGNEVVGRVLLLQLIDYLTRNYMSDPFVTSLMNTMRIHILPSMNPDGFESSGRDCMYSQGRFNKNGMDLNRNFPDAFLSNSEQVREKEVEAVMKWLKTEPFVLSANLHGGAVVASYPYDNSNGGIELQGDSSITPDNDVFVHLAKTYSINHASMQKGSKCYDSKDFTDGITNGYRWYPLEGGMQDYNYVWAQCLEITLELSCCKFPPERDLPGLWEANKLALLAYMQQVHLGVKGQVLDSNGKPVQNASVEVQGRRNLCPFKTDRKGEYYRLLLSGNYTITFQKRASSTVLVATQPTCPSPEVRNRENHSAALLPSTITALTSLTLLTLLL
;
A
#
# COMPACT_ATOMS: atom_id res chain seq x y z
N MET A 1 58.63 -25.93 -13.90
CA MET A 1 57.73 -25.19 -13.06
C MET A 1 56.98 -24.19 -13.95
N LEU A 2 55.81 -24.59 -14.48
CA LEU A 2 54.93 -23.71 -15.25
C LEU A 2 53.86 -23.14 -14.29
N LEU A 3 53.86 -21.84 -14.04
CA LEU A 3 52.81 -21.13 -13.38
C LEU A 3 51.64 -20.91 -14.38
N SER A 4 50.54 -21.60 -14.17
CA SER A 4 49.28 -21.33 -14.88
C SER A 4 48.61 -20.13 -14.24
N VAL A 5 48.61 -19.00 -14.92
CA VAL A 5 47.82 -17.82 -14.57
C VAL A 5 46.39 -18.05 -15.08
N LEU A 6 45.47 -18.35 -14.18
CA LEU A 6 44.06 -18.38 -14.46
C LEU A 6 43.54 -16.92 -14.58
N PHE A 7 43.33 -16.47 -15.82
CA PHE A 7 42.57 -15.25 -16.11
C PHE A 7 41.08 -15.51 -15.83
N TRP A 8 40.60 -14.97 -14.74
CA TRP A 8 39.13 -14.81 -14.53
C TRP A 8 38.62 -13.76 -15.51
N PHE A 9 38.04 -14.20 -16.61
CA PHE A 9 37.18 -13.34 -17.43
C PHE A 9 35.94 -13.06 -16.63
N CYS A 10 35.86 -11.91 -15.95
CA CYS A 10 34.57 -11.31 -15.59
C CYS A 10 33.86 -10.99 -16.90
N LEU A 11 32.95 -11.86 -17.32
CA LEU A 11 31.94 -11.53 -18.32
C LEU A 11 31.10 -10.40 -17.75
N ALA A 12 31.44 -9.15 -18.08
CA ALA A 12 30.56 -8.02 -17.90
C ALA A 12 29.28 -8.32 -18.73
N VAL A 13 28.23 -8.76 -18.08
CA VAL A 13 26.89 -8.80 -18.68
C VAL A 13 26.61 -7.36 -19.16
N PRO A 14 26.29 -7.13 -20.43
CA PRO A 14 25.98 -5.80 -20.91
C PRO A 14 24.80 -5.31 -20.08
N LEU A 15 25.00 -4.28 -19.26
CA LEU A 15 23.94 -3.55 -18.60
C LEU A 15 22.98 -3.09 -19.70
N GLY A 16 21.80 -3.69 -19.78
CA GLY A 16 20.78 -3.29 -20.72
C GLY A 16 20.61 -1.76 -20.66
N GLN A 17 20.12 -1.15 -21.73
CA GLN A 17 19.90 0.29 -21.80
C GLN A 17 18.94 0.74 -20.68
N ALA A 18 19.19 1.89 -20.04
CA ALA A 18 18.30 2.46 -19.03
C ALA A 18 16.90 2.71 -19.61
N LEU A 19 15.86 2.56 -18.80
CA LEU A 19 14.50 2.79 -19.25
C LEU A 19 14.32 4.26 -19.66
N GLU A 20 13.83 4.50 -20.87
CA GLU A 20 13.59 5.84 -21.41
C GLU A 20 12.48 6.57 -20.66
N PHE A 21 12.66 7.88 -20.48
CA PHE A 21 11.64 8.77 -19.91
C PHE A 21 10.58 9.13 -20.98
N ARG A 22 9.61 8.24 -21.17
CA ARG A 22 8.46 8.42 -22.06
C ARG A 22 7.24 7.67 -21.57
N TYR A 23 6.11 7.92 -22.19
CA TYR A 23 4.88 7.19 -21.91
C TYR A 23 4.84 5.89 -22.70
N HIS A 24 5.13 4.80 -22.01
CA HIS A 24 5.03 3.44 -22.56
C HIS A 24 3.56 2.99 -22.62
N SER A 25 3.12 2.43 -23.74
CA SER A 25 1.82 1.77 -23.83
C SER A 25 1.74 0.57 -22.86
N THR A 26 0.53 0.08 -22.60
CA THR A 26 0.35 -1.08 -21.71
C THR A 26 1.11 -2.31 -22.23
N THR A 27 1.10 -2.55 -23.53
CA THR A 27 1.88 -3.64 -24.16
C THR A 27 3.39 -3.44 -23.96
N GLN A 28 3.90 -2.22 -24.08
CA GLN A 28 5.31 -1.93 -23.85
C GLN A 28 5.72 -2.10 -22.38
N VAL A 29 4.84 -1.73 -21.44
CA VAL A 29 5.08 -1.99 -20.01
C VAL A 29 5.11 -3.49 -19.74
N GLU A 30 4.18 -4.26 -20.27
CA GLU A 30 4.17 -5.71 -20.14
C GLU A 30 5.47 -6.34 -20.68
N GLN A 31 5.90 -5.96 -21.88
CA GLN A 31 7.16 -6.42 -22.46
C GLN A 31 8.36 -6.08 -21.57
N TYR A 32 8.43 -4.84 -21.08
CA TYR A 32 9.49 -4.39 -20.18
C TYR A 32 9.51 -5.20 -18.86
N LEU A 33 8.34 -5.42 -18.23
CA LEU A 33 8.26 -6.17 -16.98
C LEU A 33 8.67 -7.64 -17.17
N HIS A 34 8.30 -8.27 -18.27
CA HIS A 34 8.75 -9.63 -18.64
C HIS A 34 10.26 -9.67 -18.84
N GLU A 35 10.85 -8.69 -19.55
CA GLU A 35 12.28 -8.60 -19.77
C GLU A 35 13.06 -8.41 -18.47
N ILE A 36 12.64 -7.47 -17.61
CA ILE A 36 13.24 -7.26 -16.29
C ILE A 36 13.13 -8.52 -15.43
N SER A 37 11.97 -9.15 -15.37
CA SER A 37 11.78 -10.38 -14.60
C SER A 37 12.66 -11.53 -15.10
N LYS A 38 12.93 -11.61 -16.38
CA LYS A 38 13.84 -12.60 -16.96
C LYS A 38 15.31 -12.28 -16.64
N ASN A 39 15.72 -11.02 -16.84
CA ASN A 39 17.12 -10.60 -16.68
C ASN A 39 17.58 -10.57 -15.22
N TYR A 40 16.64 -10.29 -14.29
CA TYR A 40 16.90 -10.21 -12.84
C TYR A 40 16.11 -11.28 -12.05
N SER A 41 15.97 -12.48 -12.61
CA SER A 41 15.10 -13.55 -12.10
C SER A 41 15.41 -14.03 -10.68
N SER A 42 16.60 -13.76 -10.17
CA SER A 42 16.99 -14.09 -8.78
C SER A 42 16.38 -13.13 -7.74
N ILE A 43 16.07 -11.90 -8.14
CA ILE A 43 15.58 -10.84 -7.25
C ILE A 43 14.23 -10.27 -7.67
N THR A 44 13.61 -10.83 -8.70
CA THR A 44 12.31 -10.39 -9.20
C THR A 44 11.35 -11.56 -9.41
N HIS A 45 10.06 -11.29 -9.27
CA HIS A 45 8.98 -12.20 -9.64
C HIS A 45 7.81 -11.40 -10.21
N LEU A 46 7.49 -11.67 -11.48
CA LEU A 46 6.35 -11.06 -12.17
C LEU A 46 5.13 -11.97 -12.06
N HIS A 47 3.99 -11.41 -11.69
CA HIS A 47 2.70 -12.11 -11.72
C HIS A 47 1.57 -11.12 -11.96
N SER A 48 0.45 -11.62 -12.46
CA SER A 48 -0.79 -10.85 -12.58
C SER A 48 -1.67 -11.07 -11.35
N ILE A 49 -2.30 -10.00 -10.87
CA ILE A 49 -3.29 -10.08 -9.79
C ILE A 49 -4.73 -10.19 -10.32
N GLY A 50 -4.94 -10.01 -11.62
CA GLY A 50 -6.23 -10.07 -12.28
C GLY A 50 -6.24 -9.34 -13.62
N LEU A 51 -7.44 -9.12 -14.15
CA LEU A 51 -7.65 -8.47 -15.44
C LEU A 51 -8.47 -7.20 -15.27
N SER A 52 -8.19 -6.19 -16.11
CA SER A 52 -9.06 -5.03 -16.28
C SER A 52 -10.37 -5.42 -16.99
N VAL A 53 -11.30 -4.48 -17.13
CA VAL A 53 -12.57 -4.71 -17.86
C VAL A 53 -12.31 -5.14 -19.28
N GLU A 54 -11.36 -4.52 -19.99
CA GLU A 54 -10.98 -4.88 -21.38
C GLU A 54 -10.04 -6.09 -21.47
N GLY A 55 -9.75 -6.77 -20.36
CA GLY A 55 -8.94 -7.99 -20.33
C GLY A 55 -7.44 -7.76 -20.36
N ARG A 56 -6.95 -6.57 -20.01
CA ARG A 56 -5.52 -6.31 -19.82
C ARG A 56 -5.08 -6.80 -18.46
N GLU A 57 -3.91 -7.45 -18.40
CA GLU A 57 -3.33 -7.95 -17.15
C GLU A 57 -2.94 -6.82 -16.20
N LEU A 58 -3.24 -7.01 -14.93
CA LEU A 58 -2.78 -6.13 -13.84
C LEU A 58 -1.46 -6.69 -13.28
N TRP A 59 -0.38 -6.29 -13.93
CA TRP A 59 0.95 -6.82 -13.65
C TRP A 59 1.55 -6.24 -12.38
N VAL A 60 1.99 -7.11 -11.46
CA VAL A 60 2.78 -6.78 -10.29
C VAL A 60 4.18 -7.37 -10.43
N LEU A 61 5.20 -6.52 -10.30
CA LEU A 61 6.58 -6.98 -10.14
C LEU A 61 6.95 -6.95 -8.66
N ILE A 62 7.35 -8.12 -8.15
CA ILE A 62 7.89 -8.24 -6.79
C ILE A 62 9.41 -8.20 -6.86
N LEU A 63 10.03 -7.39 -6.00
CA LEU A 63 11.47 -7.25 -5.88
C LEU A 63 11.93 -7.59 -4.46
N GLY A 64 13.09 -8.23 -4.33
CA GLY A 64 13.68 -8.59 -3.05
C GLY A 64 14.55 -9.83 -3.13
N GLN A 65 15.20 -10.18 -2.03
CA GLN A 65 16.07 -11.37 -1.96
C GLN A 65 15.30 -12.69 -2.15
N HIS A 66 14.01 -12.72 -1.72
CA HIS A 66 13.13 -13.88 -1.85
C HIS A 66 11.81 -13.46 -2.54
N PRO A 67 11.82 -13.11 -3.84
CA PRO A 67 10.66 -12.45 -4.45
C PRO A 67 9.45 -13.39 -4.65
N ARG A 68 9.68 -14.71 -4.65
CA ARG A 68 8.63 -15.71 -4.94
C ARG A 68 7.83 -16.17 -3.72
N GLU A 69 8.33 -15.90 -2.52
CA GLU A 69 7.70 -16.37 -1.28
C GLU A 69 7.90 -15.39 -0.13
N HIS A 70 6.90 -15.25 0.69
CA HIS A 70 6.99 -14.49 1.94
C HIS A 70 7.87 -15.23 2.95
N ARG A 71 8.81 -14.52 3.57
CA ARG A 71 9.68 -15.00 4.65
C ARG A 71 9.31 -14.35 5.97
N VAL A 72 9.27 -15.15 7.04
CA VAL A 72 9.02 -14.64 8.40
C VAL A 72 10.01 -13.54 8.77
N GLY A 73 9.50 -12.42 9.28
CA GLY A 73 10.30 -11.27 9.66
C GLY A 73 10.67 -10.31 8.53
N ILE A 74 10.31 -10.63 7.27
CA ILE A 74 10.50 -9.74 6.11
C ILE A 74 9.17 -9.07 5.78
N PRO A 75 9.00 -7.76 6.05
CA PRO A 75 7.74 -7.07 5.81
C PRO A 75 7.43 -6.93 4.31
N GLU A 76 6.14 -6.95 3.98
CA GLU A 76 5.63 -6.72 2.63
C GLU A 76 5.29 -5.24 2.45
N PHE A 77 5.85 -4.64 1.41
CA PHE A 77 5.61 -3.25 1.01
C PHE A 77 5.00 -3.20 -0.39
N LYS A 78 4.08 -2.27 -0.67
CA LYS A 78 3.58 -2.07 -2.03
C LYS A 78 3.46 -0.61 -2.46
N TYR A 79 3.66 -0.39 -3.76
CA TYR A 79 3.25 0.81 -4.48
C TYR A 79 2.20 0.48 -5.53
N VAL A 80 1.18 1.33 -5.63
CA VAL A 80 0.15 1.26 -6.68
C VAL A 80 0.16 2.59 -7.43
N GLY A 81 0.23 2.55 -8.75
CA GLY A 81 0.13 3.73 -9.60
C GLY A 81 -1.03 3.64 -10.59
N ASN A 82 -1.38 4.80 -11.15
CA ASN A 82 -2.31 4.91 -12.27
C ASN A 82 -3.68 4.27 -12.01
N MET A 83 -4.21 4.45 -10.80
CA MET A 83 -5.61 4.10 -10.46
C MET A 83 -6.58 4.94 -11.28
N HIS A 84 -6.29 6.23 -11.45
CA HIS A 84 -6.91 7.07 -12.46
C HIS A 84 -6.03 7.03 -13.71
N GLY A 85 -6.58 6.54 -14.84
CA GLY A 85 -5.78 6.27 -16.03
C GLY A 85 -5.09 7.51 -16.62
N ASN A 86 -5.68 8.69 -16.43
CA ASN A 86 -5.11 9.98 -16.87
C ASN A 86 -4.07 10.58 -15.92
N GLU A 87 -3.85 9.99 -14.73
CA GLU A 87 -2.82 10.40 -13.77
C GLU A 87 -1.57 9.54 -13.98
N VAL A 88 -0.77 9.92 -14.97
CA VAL A 88 0.23 9.04 -15.58
C VAL A 88 1.61 9.10 -14.93
N VAL A 89 1.89 10.11 -14.12
CA VAL A 89 3.22 10.31 -13.52
C VAL A 89 3.60 9.13 -12.64
N GLY A 90 2.69 8.70 -11.75
CA GLY A 90 2.92 7.56 -10.87
C GLY A 90 3.32 6.28 -11.61
N ARG A 91 2.68 6.00 -12.76
CA ARG A 91 3.00 4.86 -13.63
C ARG A 91 4.47 4.93 -14.11
N VAL A 92 4.90 6.10 -14.60
CA VAL A 92 6.26 6.29 -15.09
C VAL A 92 7.28 6.19 -13.96
N LEU A 93 7.02 6.86 -12.82
CA LEU A 93 7.95 6.83 -11.69
C LEU A 93 8.12 5.43 -11.11
N LEU A 94 7.08 4.61 -11.10
CA LEU A 94 7.18 3.21 -10.64
C LEU A 94 7.99 2.34 -11.61
N LEU A 95 7.90 2.57 -12.91
CA LEU A 95 8.77 1.88 -13.88
C LEU A 95 10.23 2.32 -13.71
N GLN A 96 10.51 3.61 -13.50
CA GLN A 96 11.84 4.12 -13.21
C GLN A 96 12.39 3.58 -11.87
N LEU A 97 11.52 3.41 -10.87
CA LEU A 97 11.90 2.80 -9.59
C LEU A 97 12.30 1.33 -9.76
N ILE A 98 11.57 0.57 -10.58
CA ILE A 98 11.93 -0.81 -10.92
C ILE A 98 13.31 -0.85 -11.58
N ASP A 99 13.54 -0.01 -12.61
CA ASP A 99 14.83 0.07 -13.31
C ASP A 99 15.96 0.45 -12.36
N TYR A 100 15.72 1.46 -11.49
CA TYR A 100 16.70 1.90 -10.51
C TYR A 100 17.05 0.82 -9.48
N LEU A 101 16.07 0.15 -8.89
CA LEU A 101 16.30 -0.89 -7.88
C LEU A 101 17.03 -2.10 -8.47
N THR A 102 16.62 -2.56 -9.65
CA THR A 102 17.23 -3.75 -10.28
C THR A 102 18.66 -3.52 -10.72
N ARG A 103 18.96 -2.34 -11.28
CA ARG A 103 20.33 -2.00 -11.76
C ARG A 103 21.32 -1.73 -10.64
N ASN A 104 20.83 -1.20 -9.51
CA ASN A 104 21.69 -0.82 -8.40
C ASN A 104 21.78 -1.89 -7.30
N TYR A 105 21.07 -3.00 -7.44
CA TYR A 105 21.19 -4.13 -6.52
C TYR A 105 22.62 -4.69 -6.54
N MET A 106 23.21 -4.92 -5.37
CA MET A 106 24.62 -5.33 -5.13
C MET A 106 25.68 -4.27 -5.48
N SER A 107 25.36 -3.18 -6.14
CA SER A 107 26.28 -2.07 -6.44
C SER A 107 26.09 -0.87 -5.52
N ASP A 108 24.86 -0.61 -5.08
CA ASP A 108 24.50 0.42 -4.09
C ASP A 108 24.12 -0.27 -2.78
N PRO A 109 24.87 -0.03 -1.66
CA PRO A 109 24.57 -0.64 -0.36
C PRO A 109 23.18 -0.32 0.18
N PHE A 110 22.68 0.87 -0.08
CA PHE A 110 21.34 1.29 0.36
C PHE A 110 20.24 0.53 -0.39
N VAL A 111 20.31 0.48 -1.71
CA VAL A 111 19.37 -0.30 -2.54
C VAL A 111 19.42 -1.78 -2.18
N THR A 112 20.62 -2.31 -1.98
CA THR A 112 20.82 -3.70 -1.59
C THR A 112 20.17 -3.99 -0.23
N SER A 113 20.33 -3.09 0.74
CA SER A 113 19.69 -3.20 2.05
C SER A 113 18.18 -3.17 1.94
N LEU A 114 17.60 -2.23 1.17
CA LEU A 114 16.16 -2.18 0.93
C LEU A 114 15.63 -3.52 0.41
N MET A 115 16.23 -4.02 -0.66
CA MET A 115 15.78 -5.24 -1.33
C MET A 115 16.03 -6.52 -0.53
N ASN A 116 16.96 -6.51 0.43
CA ASN A 116 17.24 -7.66 1.30
C ASN A 116 16.39 -7.68 2.57
N THR A 117 15.84 -6.54 2.99
CA THR A 117 15.15 -6.42 4.28
C THR A 117 13.63 -6.28 4.16
N MET A 118 13.10 -6.10 2.96
CA MET A 118 11.66 -6.08 2.66
C MET A 118 11.37 -6.76 1.34
N ARG A 119 10.13 -7.13 1.13
CA ARG A 119 9.62 -7.64 -0.16
C ARG A 119 8.75 -6.55 -0.78
N ILE A 120 9.18 -6.04 -1.94
CA ILE A 120 8.64 -4.83 -2.57
C ILE A 120 7.75 -5.23 -3.74
N HIS A 121 6.47 -4.86 -3.69
CA HIS A 121 5.50 -5.10 -4.75
C HIS A 121 5.21 -3.80 -5.48
N ILE A 122 5.32 -3.79 -6.78
CA ILE A 122 5.03 -2.63 -7.62
C ILE A 122 3.97 -2.99 -8.67
N LEU A 123 2.81 -2.33 -8.58
CA LEU A 123 1.74 -2.33 -9.57
C LEU A 123 1.79 -1.00 -10.32
N PRO A 124 2.44 -0.91 -11.49
CA PRO A 124 2.62 0.37 -12.18
C PRO A 124 1.31 0.97 -12.71
N SER A 125 0.34 0.13 -13.05
CA SER A 125 -0.94 0.59 -13.59
C SER A 125 -2.09 -0.28 -13.09
N MET A 126 -2.91 0.29 -12.21
CA MET A 126 -4.15 -0.35 -11.76
C MET A 126 -5.29 -0.17 -12.79
N ASN A 127 -5.25 0.88 -13.60
CA ASN A 127 -6.27 1.18 -14.62
C ASN A 127 -5.66 1.33 -16.01
N PRO A 128 -5.21 0.22 -16.63
CA PRO A 128 -4.61 0.25 -17.96
C PRO A 128 -5.62 0.67 -19.04
N ASP A 129 -6.90 0.38 -18.88
CA ASP A 129 -7.96 0.76 -19.85
C ASP A 129 -8.16 2.28 -19.86
N GLY A 130 -8.22 2.91 -18.67
CA GLY A 130 -8.27 4.35 -18.55
C GLY A 130 -7.02 5.02 -19.12
N PHE A 131 -5.84 4.45 -18.87
CA PHE A 131 -4.59 4.96 -19.43
C PHE A 131 -4.60 4.97 -20.98
N GLU A 132 -4.96 3.87 -21.61
CA GLU A 132 -4.99 3.77 -23.07
C GLU A 132 -6.02 4.69 -23.72
N SER A 133 -7.08 5.08 -22.99
CA SER A 133 -8.10 6.03 -23.46
C SER A 133 -7.82 7.48 -23.06
N SER A 134 -6.70 7.77 -22.40
CA SER A 134 -6.43 9.09 -21.82
C SER A 134 -6.12 10.16 -22.88
N GLY A 135 -6.73 11.33 -22.69
CA GLY A 135 -6.30 12.57 -23.32
C GLY A 135 -5.04 13.13 -22.65
N ARG A 136 -4.20 13.82 -23.44
CA ARG A 136 -2.93 14.39 -22.95
C ARG A 136 -3.11 15.83 -22.51
N ASP A 137 -3.94 16.07 -21.48
CA ASP A 137 -4.07 17.40 -20.88
C ASP A 137 -3.85 17.39 -19.38
N CYS A 138 -3.70 18.58 -18.80
CA CYS A 138 -3.28 18.70 -17.39
C CYS A 138 -4.41 18.59 -16.39
N MET A 139 -5.67 18.84 -16.74
CA MET A 139 -6.75 19.00 -15.76
C MET A 139 -7.93 18.05 -15.93
N TYR A 140 -8.58 18.09 -17.08
CA TYR A 140 -9.87 17.43 -17.32
C TYR A 140 -9.79 16.37 -18.42
N SER A 141 -8.67 15.65 -18.49
CA SER A 141 -8.50 14.68 -19.54
C SER A 141 -9.44 13.48 -19.37
N GLN A 142 -9.87 12.98 -20.51
CA GLN A 142 -10.49 11.67 -20.63
C GLN A 142 -9.56 10.60 -20.01
N GLY A 143 -10.13 9.49 -19.52
CA GLY A 143 -9.35 8.34 -19.05
C GLY A 143 -9.18 8.28 -17.52
N ARG A 144 -9.81 9.17 -16.74
CA ARG A 144 -9.84 9.04 -15.29
C ARG A 144 -10.45 7.71 -14.85
N PHE A 145 -11.61 7.40 -15.39
CA PHE A 145 -12.40 6.23 -15.03
C PHE A 145 -11.91 4.95 -15.72
N ASN A 146 -12.31 3.78 -15.23
CA ASN A 146 -12.09 2.52 -15.95
C ASN A 146 -13.00 2.41 -17.17
N LYS A 147 -12.96 1.29 -17.88
CA LYS A 147 -13.78 1.08 -19.09
C LYS A 147 -15.28 1.16 -18.87
N ASN A 148 -15.76 0.81 -17.68
CA ASN A 148 -17.17 0.90 -17.31
C ASN A 148 -17.61 2.31 -16.88
N GLY A 149 -16.70 3.30 -16.91
CA GLY A 149 -16.99 4.68 -16.47
C GLY A 149 -17.00 4.84 -14.95
N MET A 150 -16.41 3.91 -14.20
CA MET A 150 -16.35 3.94 -12.75
C MET A 150 -15.03 4.55 -12.26
N ASP A 151 -15.11 5.45 -11.27
CA ASP A 151 -13.96 5.90 -10.50
C ASP A 151 -13.52 4.78 -9.54
N LEU A 152 -12.35 4.17 -9.80
CA LEU A 152 -11.86 3.05 -8.99
C LEU A 152 -11.57 3.46 -7.55
N ASN A 153 -11.26 4.76 -7.31
CA ASN A 153 -11.05 5.28 -5.96
C ASN A 153 -12.37 5.76 -5.28
N ARG A 154 -13.50 5.26 -5.74
CA ARG A 154 -14.85 5.38 -5.16
C ARG A 154 -15.55 4.02 -5.10
N ASN A 155 -14.82 2.95 -5.39
CA ASN A 155 -15.43 1.63 -5.56
C ASN A 155 -14.93 0.58 -4.56
N PHE A 156 -14.09 0.95 -3.57
CA PHE A 156 -13.76 0.09 -2.43
C PHE A 156 -14.88 0.10 -1.38
N PRO A 157 -14.99 -0.94 -0.53
CA PRO A 157 -15.82 -0.86 0.68
C PRO A 157 -15.46 0.36 1.52
N ASP A 158 -16.47 1.12 1.96
CA ASP A 158 -16.27 2.30 2.80
C ASP A 158 -16.36 1.96 4.28
N ALA A 159 -15.50 2.54 5.11
CA ALA A 159 -15.41 2.25 6.53
C ALA A 159 -16.54 2.88 7.36
N PHE A 160 -17.14 3.95 6.87
CA PHE A 160 -18.09 4.79 7.60
C PHE A 160 -19.49 4.76 7.02
N LEU A 161 -19.62 4.57 5.71
CA LEU A 161 -20.89 4.53 5.00
C LEU A 161 -21.08 3.17 4.32
N SER A 162 -22.32 2.70 4.28
CA SER A 162 -22.62 1.44 3.62
C SER A 162 -22.70 1.63 2.10
N ASN A 163 -21.70 1.13 1.38
CA ASN A 163 -21.69 1.01 -0.07
C ASN A 163 -21.61 -0.46 -0.52
N SER A 164 -22.11 -1.39 0.32
CA SER A 164 -22.05 -2.83 0.10
C SER A 164 -22.87 -3.30 -1.11
N GLU A 165 -23.87 -2.54 -1.54
CA GLU A 165 -24.69 -2.86 -2.72
C GLU A 165 -24.03 -2.42 -4.03
N GLN A 166 -22.96 -1.64 -3.98
CA GLN A 166 -22.22 -1.24 -5.16
C GLN A 166 -21.48 -2.44 -5.77
N VAL A 167 -21.66 -2.67 -7.06
CA VAL A 167 -20.88 -3.67 -7.80
C VAL A 167 -19.41 -3.25 -7.80
N ARG A 168 -18.54 -4.16 -7.44
CA ARG A 168 -17.10 -3.91 -7.48
C ARG A 168 -16.58 -4.10 -8.89
N GLU A 169 -15.72 -3.19 -9.33
CA GLU A 169 -15.03 -3.29 -10.61
C GLU A 169 -13.95 -4.38 -10.55
N LYS A 170 -13.64 -4.99 -11.68
CA LYS A 170 -12.66 -6.08 -11.77
C LYS A 170 -11.30 -5.69 -11.20
N GLU A 171 -10.86 -4.48 -11.48
CA GLU A 171 -9.60 -3.92 -11.00
C GLU A 171 -9.61 -3.77 -9.47
N VAL A 172 -10.72 -3.35 -8.88
CA VAL A 172 -10.90 -3.24 -7.43
C VAL A 172 -10.94 -4.62 -6.78
N GLU A 173 -11.71 -5.56 -7.34
CA GLU A 173 -11.74 -6.95 -6.85
C GLU A 173 -10.36 -7.61 -6.89
N ALA A 174 -9.59 -7.38 -7.96
CA ALA A 174 -8.22 -7.90 -8.09
C ALA A 174 -7.31 -7.38 -6.96
N VAL A 175 -7.35 -6.06 -6.68
CA VAL A 175 -6.57 -5.46 -5.59
C VAL A 175 -7.05 -5.94 -4.23
N MET A 176 -8.36 -6.02 -4.00
CA MET A 176 -8.92 -6.57 -2.74
C MET A 176 -8.50 -8.02 -2.49
N LYS A 177 -8.46 -8.85 -3.54
CA LYS A 177 -7.97 -10.23 -3.47
C LYS A 177 -6.48 -10.27 -3.17
N TRP A 178 -5.69 -9.44 -3.83
CA TRP A 178 -4.24 -9.33 -3.59
C TRP A 178 -3.94 -8.95 -2.13
N LEU A 179 -4.67 -7.98 -1.56
CA LEU A 179 -4.57 -7.58 -0.15
C LEU A 179 -4.92 -8.70 0.83
N LYS A 180 -5.76 -9.66 0.44
CA LYS A 180 -6.09 -10.85 1.27
C LYS A 180 -5.01 -11.93 1.20
N THR A 181 -4.20 -11.96 0.14
CA THR A 181 -3.18 -13.01 -0.07
C THR A 181 -1.81 -12.66 0.48
N GLU A 182 -1.45 -11.38 0.48
CA GLU A 182 -0.15 -10.87 0.94
C GLU A 182 -0.33 -10.01 2.20
N PRO A 183 0.49 -10.22 3.25
CA PRO A 183 0.39 -9.48 4.51
C PRO A 183 1.09 -8.12 4.42
N PHE A 184 0.54 -7.21 3.60
CA PHE A 184 1.13 -5.88 3.43
C PHE A 184 1.13 -5.08 4.74
N VAL A 185 2.24 -4.40 5.00
CA VAL A 185 2.46 -3.59 6.19
C VAL A 185 2.31 -2.10 5.87
N LEU A 186 2.91 -1.67 4.78
CA LEU A 186 2.96 -0.27 4.33
C LEU A 186 2.77 -0.19 2.82
N SER A 187 2.05 0.83 2.39
CA SER A 187 1.83 1.10 0.96
C SER A 187 1.67 2.58 0.66
N ALA A 188 1.75 2.94 -0.61
CA ALA A 188 1.25 4.21 -1.09
C ALA A 188 0.62 4.09 -2.48
N ASN A 189 -0.39 4.94 -2.72
CA ASN A 189 -1.07 5.09 -3.99
C ASN A 189 -0.63 6.39 -4.66
N LEU A 190 -0.16 6.30 -5.91
CA LEU A 190 0.44 7.39 -6.66
C LEU A 190 -0.56 8.01 -7.63
N HIS A 191 -0.90 9.26 -7.39
CA HIS A 191 -1.88 10.08 -8.10
C HIS A 191 -1.26 11.32 -8.75
N GLY A 192 -2.09 12.18 -9.34
CA GLY A 192 -1.70 13.46 -9.91
C GLY A 192 -2.88 14.44 -10.01
N GLY A 193 -2.56 15.73 -10.10
CA GLY A 193 -3.49 16.86 -10.07
C GLY A 193 -3.20 17.83 -8.93
N ALA A 194 -2.33 17.42 -7.99
CA ALA A 194 -1.82 18.20 -6.87
C ALA A 194 -0.37 17.79 -6.57
N VAL A 195 0.26 18.45 -5.57
CA VAL A 195 1.57 18.06 -5.02
C VAL A 195 1.43 18.03 -3.50
N VAL A 196 1.03 16.90 -2.96
CA VAL A 196 0.74 16.71 -1.53
C VAL A 196 0.74 15.22 -1.15
N ALA A 197 1.10 14.90 0.09
CA ALA A 197 0.89 13.58 0.68
C ALA A 197 -0.36 13.62 1.57
N SER A 198 -1.41 12.92 1.15
CA SER A 198 -2.67 12.79 1.88
C SER A 198 -2.66 11.51 2.73
N TYR A 199 -3.25 11.59 3.94
CA TYR A 199 -3.30 10.48 4.87
C TYR A 199 -4.70 10.30 5.48
N PRO A 200 -5.05 9.08 5.95
CA PRO A 200 -6.38 8.75 6.45
C PRO A 200 -6.83 9.58 7.68
N TYR A 201 -8.15 9.62 7.87
CA TYR A 201 -9.15 9.01 6.97
C TYR A 201 -9.58 9.97 5.86
N ASP A 202 -10.08 9.39 4.76
CA ASP A 202 -10.68 10.13 3.65
C ASP A 202 -12.17 10.42 3.89
N ASN A 203 -12.85 9.63 4.74
CA ASN A 203 -14.26 9.74 5.05
C ASN A 203 -14.54 9.79 6.57
N SER A 204 -15.79 10.04 6.94
CA SER A 204 -16.28 10.08 8.33
C SER A 204 -17.79 9.90 8.38
N ASN A 205 -18.31 9.36 9.48
CA ASN A 205 -19.73 9.35 9.79
C ASN A 205 -20.14 10.37 10.87
N GLY A 206 -19.21 11.26 11.23
CA GLY A 206 -19.45 12.23 12.32
C GLY A 206 -19.16 11.68 13.72
N GLY A 207 -18.41 10.56 13.82
CA GLY A 207 -18.09 9.89 15.05
C GLY A 207 -16.86 10.47 15.79
N ILE A 208 -16.25 9.61 16.61
CA ILE A 208 -15.10 9.98 17.47
C ILE A 208 -13.82 10.28 16.70
N GLU A 209 -13.77 9.90 15.43
CA GLU A 209 -12.66 10.19 14.51
C GLU A 209 -12.60 11.66 14.11
N LEU A 210 -13.71 12.41 14.21
CA LEU A 210 -13.69 13.83 13.88
C LEU A 210 -13.00 14.66 14.96
N GLN A 211 -11.96 15.40 14.53
CA GLN A 211 -11.31 16.42 15.34
C GLN A 211 -11.22 17.72 14.52
N GLY A 212 -12.11 18.66 14.81
CA GLY A 212 -12.26 19.87 14.00
C GLY A 212 -12.75 19.54 12.60
N ASP A 213 -11.93 19.89 11.59
CA ASP A 213 -12.18 19.66 10.16
C ASP A 213 -11.49 18.38 9.62
N SER A 214 -10.93 17.57 10.48
CA SER A 214 -10.15 16.37 10.12
C SER A 214 -10.81 15.11 10.68
N SER A 215 -10.76 14.01 9.92
CA SER A 215 -11.12 12.67 10.35
C SER A 215 -9.83 11.91 10.66
N ILE A 216 -9.53 11.69 11.94
CA ILE A 216 -8.25 11.15 12.39
C ILE A 216 -8.31 9.68 12.75
N THR A 217 -7.25 8.97 12.42
CA THR A 217 -7.07 7.57 12.79
C THR A 217 -6.51 7.42 14.21
N PRO A 218 -6.65 6.26 14.88
CA PRO A 218 -5.93 5.95 16.10
C PRO A 218 -4.40 5.95 15.95
N ASP A 219 -3.90 5.82 14.72
CA ASP A 219 -2.47 5.83 14.37
C ASP A 219 -2.07 7.15 13.68
N ASN A 220 -2.79 8.26 13.96
CA ASN A 220 -2.59 9.54 13.28
C ASN A 220 -1.18 10.10 13.38
N ASP A 221 -0.51 9.91 14.51
CA ASP A 221 0.89 10.31 14.69
C ASP A 221 1.82 9.59 13.70
N VAL A 222 1.61 8.30 13.46
CA VAL A 222 2.34 7.51 12.48
C VAL A 222 2.04 7.99 11.07
N PHE A 223 0.76 8.23 10.73
CA PHE A 223 0.37 8.70 9.41
C PHE A 223 0.94 10.08 9.09
N VAL A 224 0.91 11.01 10.03
CA VAL A 224 1.55 12.34 9.87
C VAL A 224 3.06 12.18 9.67
N HIS A 225 3.72 11.28 10.40
CA HIS A 225 5.15 11.00 10.22
C HIS A 225 5.43 10.43 8.81
N LEU A 226 4.63 9.46 8.35
CA LEU A 226 4.76 8.85 7.03
C LEU A 226 4.59 9.88 5.91
N ALA A 227 3.53 10.70 5.98
CA ALA A 227 3.28 11.77 5.00
C ALA A 227 4.41 12.82 5.00
N LYS A 228 4.88 13.25 6.19
CA LYS A 228 6.02 14.17 6.32
C LYS A 228 7.32 13.55 5.82
N THR A 229 7.55 12.26 6.04
CA THR A 229 8.74 11.57 5.50
C THR A 229 8.80 11.68 3.99
N TYR A 230 7.67 11.46 3.30
CA TYR A 230 7.63 11.65 1.86
C TYR A 230 7.84 13.12 1.47
N SER A 231 7.08 14.02 2.06
CA SER A 231 7.09 15.45 1.72
C SER A 231 8.45 16.10 1.92
N ILE A 232 9.16 15.80 3.01
CA ILE A 232 10.48 16.37 3.32
C ILE A 232 11.56 15.88 2.35
N ASN A 233 11.46 14.62 1.89
CA ASN A 233 12.41 14.04 0.95
C ASN A 233 12.05 14.32 -0.52
N HIS A 234 10.90 14.91 -0.79
CA HIS A 234 10.51 15.39 -2.12
C HIS A 234 11.12 16.80 -2.37
N ALA A 235 11.57 17.07 -3.59
CA ALA A 235 12.31 18.30 -3.90
C ALA A 235 11.56 19.61 -3.56
N SER A 236 10.24 19.62 -3.59
CA SER A 236 9.42 20.84 -3.40
C SER A 236 8.14 20.67 -2.57
N MET A 237 7.66 19.44 -2.33
CA MET A 237 6.35 19.20 -1.71
C MET A 237 6.21 19.87 -0.33
N GLN A 238 7.26 19.81 0.51
CA GLN A 238 7.28 20.44 1.84
C GLN A 238 7.04 21.96 1.81
N LYS A 239 7.36 22.62 0.70
CA LYS A 239 7.19 24.08 0.58
C LYS A 239 5.74 24.50 0.39
N GLY A 240 4.81 23.54 0.27
CA GLY A 240 3.41 23.78 -0.04
C GLY A 240 3.26 24.23 -1.50
N SER A 241 3.20 23.31 -2.43
CA SER A 241 3.01 23.66 -3.84
C SER A 241 1.56 23.99 -4.13
N LYS A 242 1.31 25.15 -4.72
CA LYS A 242 -0.03 25.53 -5.20
C LYS A 242 -0.15 25.11 -6.66
N CYS A 243 -1.05 24.16 -6.91
CA CYS A 243 -1.44 23.78 -8.24
C CYS A 243 -2.71 24.52 -8.62
N TYR A 244 -2.63 25.32 -9.67
CA TYR A 244 -3.77 26.11 -10.12
C TYR A 244 -4.35 26.93 -8.94
N ASP A 245 -5.60 26.91 -8.65
CA ASP A 245 -6.23 27.62 -7.52
C ASP A 245 -6.39 26.73 -6.26
N SER A 246 -5.54 25.73 -6.09
CA SER A 246 -5.66 24.77 -5.01
C SER A 246 -5.30 25.33 -3.63
N LYS A 247 -5.77 24.64 -2.58
CA LYS A 247 -5.46 24.91 -1.18
C LYS A 247 -3.93 24.86 -0.96
N ASP A 248 -3.48 25.68 -0.02
CA ASP A 248 -2.11 25.62 0.48
C ASP A 248 -1.97 24.43 1.44
N PHE A 249 -1.09 23.51 1.13
CA PHE A 249 -0.84 22.34 1.98
C PHE A 249 0.37 22.59 2.87
N THR A 250 0.14 22.98 4.11
CA THR A 250 1.21 23.19 5.09
C THR A 250 2.07 21.94 5.21
N ASP A 251 3.40 22.08 5.16
CA ASP A 251 4.37 20.99 5.15
C ASP A 251 4.19 19.99 3.99
N GLY A 252 3.37 20.30 2.97
CA GLY A 252 3.07 19.42 1.85
C GLY A 252 2.27 18.17 2.23
N ILE A 253 1.50 18.22 3.32
CA ILE A 253 0.67 17.10 3.80
C ILE A 253 -0.76 17.56 4.08
N THR A 254 -1.71 16.62 4.06
CA THR A 254 -3.10 16.88 4.45
C THR A 254 -3.77 15.61 4.97
N ASN A 255 -4.73 15.78 5.91
CA ASN A 255 -5.71 14.74 6.17
C ASN A 255 -6.69 14.69 4.98
N GLY A 256 -7.05 13.50 4.52
CA GLY A 256 -7.88 13.31 3.32
C GLY A 256 -9.24 13.96 3.45
N TYR A 257 -9.95 13.69 4.55
CA TYR A 257 -11.27 14.27 4.84
C TYR A 257 -11.23 15.81 4.88
N ARG A 258 -10.20 16.37 5.48
CA ARG A 258 -10.00 17.83 5.52
C ARG A 258 -9.83 18.44 4.13
N TRP A 259 -9.19 17.72 3.23
CA TRP A 259 -9.04 18.17 1.85
C TRP A 259 -10.39 18.15 1.14
N TYR A 260 -11.00 17.01 1.05
CA TYR A 260 -12.41 16.79 0.66
C TYR A 260 -12.85 15.38 1.08
N PRO A 261 -14.08 15.22 1.61
CA PRO A 261 -14.61 13.90 1.94
C PRO A 261 -14.68 12.99 0.72
N LEU A 262 -14.24 11.74 0.89
CA LEU A 262 -14.18 10.76 -0.18
C LEU A 262 -14.71 9.42 0.32
N GLU A 263 -15.75 8.90 -0.33
CA GLU A 263 -16.33 7.59 -0.05
C GLU A 263 -15.71 6.51 -0.93
N GLY A 264 -15.44 5.34 -0.36
CA GLY A 264 -14.98 4.16 -1.10
C GLY A 264 -13.55 4.26 -1.63
N GLY A 265 -12.67 4.97 -0.93
CA GLY A 265 -11.26 5.12 -1.26
C GLY A 265 -10.41 3.91 -0.88
N MET A 266 -9.37 3.64 -1.68
CA MET A 266 -8.41 2.56 -1.42
C MET A 266 -7.59 2.79 -0.15
N GLN A 267 -7.25 4.05 0.17
CA GLN A 267 -6.43 4.43 1.32
C GLN A 267 -7.07 3.94 2.63
N ASP A 268 -8.34 4.29 2.89
CA ASP A 268 -9.07 3.86 4.08
C ASP A 268 -9.29 2.34 4.09
N TYR A 269 -9.59 1.74 2.91
CA TYR A 269 -9.75 0.30 2.78
C TYR A 269 -8.49 -0.47 3.20
N ASN A 270 -7.30 -0.06 2.73
CA ASN A 270 -6.03 -0.68 3.10
C ASN A 270 -5.81 -0.66 4.60
N TYR A 271 -6.02 0.49 5.23
CA TYR A 271 -5.81 0.64 6.67
C TYR A 271 -6.82 -0.15 7.50
N VAL A 272 -8.11 -0.03 7.20
CA VAL A 272 -9.18 -0.59 8.03
C VAL A 272 -9.27 -2.11 7.90
N TRP A 273 -9.27 -2.66 6.68
CA TRP A 273 -9.50 -4.09 6.48
C TRP A 273 -8.25 -4.90 6.18
N ALA A 274 -7.27 -4.32 5.51
CA ALA A 274 -6.03 -5.02 5.18
C ALA A 274 -4.91 -4.80 6.19
N GLN A 275 -5.09 -3.96 7.20
CA GLN A 275 -4.10 -3.64 8.24
C GLN A 275 -2.79 -3.08 7.63
N CYS A 276 -2.87 -2.56 6.42
CA CYS A 276 -1.79 -1.97 5.67
C CYS A 276 -1.89 -0.44 5.76
N LEU A 277 -0.93 0.22 6.37
CA LEU A 277 -0.92 1.67 6.41
C LEU A 277 -0.68 2.19 5.00
N GLU A 278 -1.57 3.04 4.50
CA GLU A 278 -1.45 3.62 3.16
C GLU A 278 -1.65 5.13 3.20
N ILE A 279 -0.86 5.84 2.39
CA ILE A 279 -1.03 7.26 2.09
C ILE A 279 -1.24 7.44 0.58
N THR A 280 -1.90 8.52 0.20
CA THR A 280 -2.07 8.93 -1.19
C THR A 280 -1.08 10.03 -1.53
N LEU A 281 -0.32 9.83 -2.61
CA LEU A 281 0.73 10.73 -3.08
C LEU A 281 0.30 11.40 -4.37
N GLU A 282 0.04 12.68 -4.32
CA GLU A 282 -0.19 13.53 -5.49
C GLU A 282 1.14 14.13 -5.95
N LEU A 283 1.59 13.77 -7.16
CA LEU A 283 3.00 13.91 -7.56
C LEU A 283 3.27 15.04 -8.54
N SER A 284 2.22 15.60 -9.14
CA SER A 284 2.35 16.67 -10.14
C SER A 284 1.07 17.46 -10.29
N CYS A 285 1.17 18.76 -10.52
CA CYS A 285 0.00 19.58 -10.82
C CYS A 285 -0.68 19.16 -12.13
N CYS A 286 0.11 18.85 -13.16
CA CYS A 286 -0.39 18.35 -14.43
C CYS A 286 -0.58 16.83 -14.35
N LYS A 287 -1.78 16.35 -14.64
CA LYS A 287 -2.10 14.91 -14.63
C LYS A 287 -1.36 14.16 -15.72
N PHE A 288 -1.22 14.77 -16.90
CA PHE A 288 -0.51 14.22 -18.04
C PHE A 288 0.54 15.23 -18.58
N PRO A 289 1.67 15.42 -17.85
CA PRO A 289 2.68 16.40 -18.27
C PRO A 289 3.40 15.98 -19.56
N PRO A 290 4.03 16.92 -20.29
CA PRO A 290 4.89 16.59 -21.42
C PRO A 290 6.04 15.65 -21.01
N GLU A 291 6.44 14.74 -21.91
CA GLU A 291 7.51 13.75 -21.63
C GLU A 291 8.83 14.38 -21.22
N ARG A 292 9.15 15.59 -21.72
CA ARG A 292 10.35 16.34 -21.32
C ARG A 292 10.43 16.68 -19.82
N ASP A 293 9.30 16.66 -19.11
CA ASP A 293 9.23 16.98 -17.67
C ASP A 293 9.46 15.73 -16.80
N LEU A 294 9.35 14.52 -17.37
CA LEU A 294 9.46 13.25 -16.65
C LEU A 294 10.80 13.05 -15.93
N PRO A 295 11.98 13.41 -16.52
CA PRO A 295 13.24 13.31 -15.79
C PRO A 295 13.26 14.18 -14.53
N GLY A 296 12.75 15.41 -14.62
CA GLY A 296 12.65 16.32 -13.46
C GLY A 296 11.70 15.80 -12.39
N LEU A 297 10.57 15.20 -12.77
CA LEU A 297 9.63 14.57 -11.84
C LEU A 297 10.24 13.33 -11.15
N TRP A 298 11.04 12.54 -11.86
CA TRP A 298 11.78 11.43 -11.27
C TRP A 298 12.77 11.92 -10.21
N GLU A 299 13.62 12.88 -10.53
CA GLU A 299 14.59 13.43 -9.59
C GLU A 299 13.93 14.08 -8.37
N ALA A 300 12.75 14.70 -8.55
CA ALA A 300 11.99 15.29 -7.46
C ALA A 300 11.43 14.24 -6.48
N ASN A 301 11.09 13.05 -6.96
CA ASN A 301 10.39 12.02 -6.19
C ASN A 301 11.30 10.86 -5.73
N LYS A 302 12.40 10.59 -6.42
CA LYS A 302 13.25 9.42 -6.20
C LYS A 302 13.63 9.20 -4.74
N LEU A 303 14.17 10.22 -4.07
CA LEU A 303 14.57 10.12 -2.67
C LEU A 303 13.37 9.94 -1.74
N ALA A 304 12.26 10.59 -2.04
CA ALA A 304 11.03 10.47 -1.26
C ALA A 304 10.44 9.04 -1.33
N LEU A 305 10.40 8.45 -2.53
CA LEU A 305 9.97 7.06 -2.72
C LEU A 305 10.83 6.10 -1.90
N LEU A 306 12.16 6.26 -1.95
CA LEU A 306 13.08 5.38 -1.23
C LEU A 306 12.99 5.57 0.29
N ALA A 307 12.91 6.80 0.79
CA ALA A 307 12.80 7.10 2.21
C ALA A 307 11.46 6.61 2.79
N TYR A 308 10.37 6.70 2.02
CA TYR A 308 9.07 6.19 2.43
C TYR A 308 9.08 4.66 2.58
N MET A 309 9.69 3.94 1.63
CA MET A 309 9.80 2.48 1.70
C MET A 309 10.48 2.00 2.99
N GLN A 310 11.52 2.70 3.47
CA GLN A 310 12.22 2.37 4.71
C GLN A 310 11.30 2.41 5.94
N GLN A 311 10.20 3.16 5.90
CA GLN A 311 9.28 3.28 7.03
C GLN A 311 8.53 1.97 7.33
N VAL A 312 8.58 0.97 6.46
CA VAL A 312 8.03 -0.36 6.71
C VAL A 312 8.67 -1.06 7.94
N HIS A 313 9.84 -0.57 8.37
CA HIS A 313 10.58 -1.09 9.52
C HIS A 313 10.29 -0.35 10.83
N LEU A 314 9.41 0.66 10.81
CA LEU A 314 9.02 1.38 12.03
C LEU A 314 8.32 0.46 13.03
N GLY A 315 8.51 0.78 14.32
CA GLY A 315 7.77 0.15 15.41
C GLY A 315 8.21 -1.27 15.72
N VAL A 316 7.26 -2.19 15.83
CA VAL A 316 7.51 -3.56 16.28
C VAL A 316 6.96 -4.60 15.33
N LYS A 317 7.69 -5.69 15.22
CA LYS A 317 7.27 -6.90 14.50
C LYS A 317 7.62 -8.13 15.31
N GLY A 318 6.87 -9.20 15.10
CA GLY A 318 7.15 -10.46 15.76
C GLY A 318 6.21 -11.56 15.32
N GLN A 319 6.26 -12.67 16.03
CA GLN A 319 5.47 -13.86 15.76
C GLN A 319 4.80 -14.33 17.04
N VAL A 320 3.52 -14.60 16.97
CA VAL A 320 2.76 -15.21 18.08
C VAL A 320 2.73 -16.72 17.88
N LEU A 321 3.25 -17.44 18.87
CA LEU A 321 3.31 -18.91 18.87
C LEU A 321 2.52 -19.47 20.05
N ASP A 322 1.96 -20.66 19.91
CA ASP A 322 1.39 -21.41 21.02
C ASP A 322 2.49 -22.09 21.87
N SER A 323 2.11 -22.77 22.94
CA SER A 323 3.03 -23.48 23.84
C SER A 323 3.85 -24.58 23.16
N ASN A 324 3.46 -25.03 21.97
CA ASN A 324 4.15 -26.04 21.17
C ASN A 324 5.02 -25.42 20.06
N GLY A 325 5.14 -24.09 20.02
CA GLY A 325 5.87 -23.36 18.99
C GLY A 325 5.14 -23.24 17.65
N LYS A 326 3.83 -23.54 17.60
CA LYS A 326 3.04 -23.42 16.36
C LYS A 326 2.52 -22.00 16.19
N PRO A 327 2.57 -21.45 14.96
CA PRO A 327 2.03 -20.13 14.65
C PRO A 327 0.55 -19.98 15.00
N VAL A 328 0.21 -18.85 15.65
CA VAL A 328 -1.16 -18.53 16.02
C VAL A 328 -1.71 -17.52 15.06
N GLN A 329 -2.54 -17.95 14.12
CA GLN A 329 -3.25 -17.08 13.18
C GLN A 329 -4.45 -16.41 13.83
N ASN A 330 -4.79 -15.18 13.39
CA ASN A 330 -5.94 -14.39 13.84
C ASN A 330 -5.92 -14.05 15.35
N ALA A 331 -4.76 -14.02 16.00
CA ALA A 331 -4.65 -13.38 17.30
C ALA A 331 -4.76 -11.85 17.11
N SER A 332 -5.63 -11.18 17.89
CA SER A 332 -5.67 -9.72 17.87
C SER A 332 -4.39 -9.13 18.45
N VAL A 333 -3.93 -8.02 17.86
CA VAL A 333 -2.71 -7.30 18.25
C VAL A 333 -3.13 -5.87 18.55
N GLU A 334 -3.34 -5.56 19.82
CA GLU A 334 -3.89 -4.28 20.24
C GLU A 334 -2.84 -3.45 20.97
N VAL A 335 -2.67 -2.21 20.54
CA VAL A 335 -1.85 -1.21 21.24
C VAL A 335 -2.75 -0.43 22.18
N GLN A 336 -2.41 -0.40 23.46
CA GLN A 336 -3.19 0.30 24.49
C GLN A 336 -3.36 1.78 24.10
N GLY A 337 -4.60 2.26 24.14
CA GLY A 337 -4.95 3.64 23.78
C GLY A 337 -5.26 3.85 22.29
N ARG A 338 -5.03 2.86 21.42
CA ARG A 338 -5.36 2.91 19.98
C ARG A 338 -6.54 2.00 19.67
N ARG A 339 -7.71 2.60 19.44
CA ARG A 339 -8.95 1.85 19.11
C ARG A 339 -9.17 1.86 17.60
N ASN A 340 -8.58 0.90 16.92
CA ASN A 340 -8.76 0.72 15.48
C ASN A 340 -10.19 0.23 15.17
N LEU A 341 -10.78 0.68 14.05
CA LEU A 341 -12.11 0.22 13.60
C LEU A 341 -12.15 -1.30 13.43
N CYS A 342 -11.09 -1.86 12.85
CA CYS A 342 -10.85 -3.30 12.81
C CYS A 342 -9.56 -3.61 13.59
N PRO A 343 -9.57 -4.59 14.50
CA PRO A 343 -8.36 -4.97 15.22
C PRO A 343 -7.30 -5.53 14.28
N PHE A 344 -6.06 -5.13 14.47
CA PHE A 344 -4.92 -5.80 13.83
C PHE A 344 -4.86 -7.26 14.30
N LYS A 345 -4.50 -8.16 13.38
CA LYS A 345 -4.44 -9.61 13.64
C LYS A 345 -3.16 -10.21 13.09
N THR A 346 -2.69 -11.26 13.73
CA THR A 346 -1.60 -12.06 13.19
C THR A 346 -2.04 -12.78 11.92
N ASP A 347 -1.11 -12.90 10.98
CA ASP A 347 -1.29 -13.62 9.72
C ASP A 347 -1.28 -15.16 9.88
N ARG A 348 -1.30 -15.88 8.77
CA ARG A 348 -1.24 -17.36 8.75
C ARG A 348 0.05 -17.97 9.33
N LYS A 349 1.13 -17.17 9.38
CA LYS A 349 2.41 -17.55 10.01
C LYS A 349 2.55 -17.05 11.44
N GLY A 350 1.47 -16.45 12.00
CA GLY A 350 1.46 -15.88 13.34
C GLY A 350 2.16 -14.53 13.43
N GLU A 351 2.57 -13.93 12.32
CA GLU A 351 3.32 -12.68 12.29
C GLU A 351 2.42 -11.49 12.53
N TYR A 352 3.00 -10.47 13.14
CA TYR A 352 2.40 -9.15 13.29
C TYR A 352 3.42 -8.05 13.01
N TYR A 353 2.92 -6.96 12.48
CA TYR A 353 3.66 -5.73 12.23
C TYR A 353 2.82 -4.56 12.73
N ARG A 354 3.37 -3.76 13.63
CA ARG A 354 2.72 -2.54 14.13
C ARG A 354 3.68 -1.39 13.95
N LEU A 355 3.39 -0.53 12.98
CA LEU A 355 4.14 0.70 12.78
C LEU A 355 3.83 1.64 13.92
N LEU A 356 4.86 2.03 14.66
CA LEU A 356 4.79 2.90 15.83
C LEU A 356 6.02 3.83 15.81
N LEU A 357 5.85 5.05 16.26
CA LEU A 357 6.98 5.95 16.51
C LEU A 357 7.69 5.54 17.80
N SER A 358 8.90 6.09 18.04
CA SER A 358 9.64 5.84 19.28
C SER A 358 8.82 6.24 20.49
N GLY A 359 8.71 5.34 21.48
CA GLY A 359 7.89 5.54 22.67
C GLY A 359 7.74 4.27 23.51
N ASN A 360 6.98 4.40 24.61
CA ASN A 360 6.63 3.28 25.49
C ASN A 360 5.21 2.83 25.16
N TYR A 361 5.06 1.54 24.82
CA TYR A 361 3.76 0.97 24.42
C TYR A 361 3.47 -0.31 25.20
N THR A 362 2.20 -0.54 25.51
CA THR A 362 1.69 -1.83 25.94
C THR A 362 0.95 -2.47 24.78
N ILE A 363 1.40 -3.66 24.36
CA ILE A 363 0.80 -4.41 23.28
C ILE A 363 0.18 -5.68 23.86
N THR A 364 -1.10 -5.91 23.58
CA THR A 364 -1.84 -7.07 24.03
C THR A 364 -2.14 -8.00 22.86
N PHE A 365 -1.88 -9.27 23.07
CA PHE A 365 -2.19 -10.34 22.11
C PHE A 365 -3.33 -11.20 22.68
N GLN A 366 -4.40 -11.37 21.90
CA GLN A 366 -5.54 -12.19 22.31
C GLN A 366 -5.95 -13.11 21.17
N LYS A 367 -6.13 -14.40 21.48
CA LYS A 367 -6.81 -15.34 20.60
C LYS A 367 -8.14 -15.73 21.23
N ARG A 368 -9.24 -15.48 20.54
CA ARG A 368 -10.55 -15.99 20.98
C ARG A 368 -10.55 -17.52 20.83
N ALA A 369 -10.88 -18.20 21.92
CA ALA A 369 -11.20 -19.64 21.84
C ALA A 369 -12.45 -19.79 20.94
N SER A 370 -12.45 -20.84 20.11
CA SER A 370 -13.57 -21.16 19.21
C SER A 370 -14.76 -21.71 20.01
N SER A 371 -15.38 -20.88 20.83
CA SER A 371 -16.66 -21.20 21.48
C SER A 371 -17.52 -19.94 21.48
N THR A 372 -18.68 -20.10 20.93
CA THR A 372 -19.79 -19.16 20.84
C THR A 372 -20.17 -18.56 22.18
N VAL A 373 -19.62 -17.42 22.53
CA VAL A 373 -20.24 -16.50 23.46
C VAL A 373 -20.10 -15.10 22.90
N LEU A 374 -21.21 -14.57 22.41
CA LEU A 374 -21.37 -13.17 22.06
C LEU A 374 -21.32 -12.33 23.35
N VAL A 375 -20.19 -11.74 23.66
CA VAL A 375 -20.16 -10.57 24.54
C VAL A 375 -20.19 -9.34 23.64
N ALA A 376 -21.37 -8.75 23.57
CA ALA A 376 -21.61 -7.50 22.89
C ALA A 376 -20.89 -6.39 23.64
N THR A 377 -19.72 -5.91 23.12
CA THR A 377 -19.18 -4.56 23.39
C THR A 377 -17.88 -4.24 22.64
N GLN A 378 -17.47 -5.00 21.62
CA GLN A 378 -16.45 -4.50 20.70
C GLN A 378 -17.08 -4.21 19.35
N PRO A 379 -16.73 -3.08 18.70
CA PRO A 379 -17.19 -2.83 17.35
C PRO A 379 -16.74 -4.02 16.48
N THR A 380 -17.71 -4.73 15.93
CA THR A 380 -17.45 -5.73 14.89
C THR A 380 -16.89 -4.96 13.71
N CYS A 381 -15.73 -5.36 13.22
CA CYS A 381 -15.19 -4.85 11.97
C CYS A 381 -16.31 -4.80 10.93
N PRO A 382 -16.57 -3.65 10.28
CA PRO A 382 -17.60 -3.56 9.25
C PRO A 382 -17.36 -4.69 8.24
N SER A 383 -18.40 -5.45 7.89
CA SER A 383 -18.24 -6.55 6.93
C SER A 383 -18.02 -5.96 5.53
N PRO A 384 -16.89 -6.23 4.87
CA PRO A 384 -16.70 -5.81 3.49
C PRO A 384 -17.49 -6.67 2.49
N GLU A 385 -18.22 -7.67 2.95
CA GLU A 385 -18.97 -8.62 2.12
C GLU A 385 -20.48 -8.35 2.17
N VAL A 386 -21.11 -8.44 0.99
CA VAL A 386 -22.56 -8.40 0.78
C VAL A 386 -23.23 -9.41 1.70
N ARG A 387 -24.10 -8.97 2.60
CA ARG A 387 -25.04 -9.85 3.29
C ARG A 387 -26.11 -10.25 2.29
N ASN A 388 -26.07 -11.49 1.85
CA ASN A 388 -27.27 -12.13 1.32
C ASN A 388 -28.32 -12.12 2.43
N ARG A 389 -29.42 -11.43 2.21
CA ARG A 389 -30.58 -11.43 3.12
C ARG A 389 -31.19 -12.83 3.08
N GLU A 390 -30.91 -13.63 4.10
CA GLU A 390 -31.85 -14.65 4.53
C GLU A 390 -32.38 -14.27 5.91
N ASN A 391 -33.68 -13.99 5.93
CA ASN A 391 -34.48 -13.78 7.13
C ASN A 391 -34.57 -15.11 7.89
N HIS A 392 -34.01 -15.21 9.08
CA HIS A 392 -34.52 -16.09 10.12
C HIS A 392 -34.37 -15.46 11.49
N SER A 393 -35.51 -15.06 12.03
CA SER A 393 -35.74 -14.79 13.45
C SER A 393 -35.63 -16.09 14.24
N ALA A 394 -34.72 -16.14 15.21
CA ALA A 394 -34.76 -17.14 16.28
C ALA A 394 -34.36 -16.53 17.61
N ALA A 395 -35.16 -16.83 18.62
CA ALA A 395 -35.16 -16.27 19.95
C ALA A 395 -33.93 -16.66 20.81
N LEU A 396 -33.63 -15.77 21.74
CA LEU A 396 -32.61 -15.84 22.79
C LEU A 396 -32.95 -16.84 23.89
N LEU A 397 -31.93 -17.57 24.36
CA LEU A 397 -31.78 -17.98 25.78
C LEU A 397 -30.28 -17.96 26.16
N PRO A 398 -29.93 -17.56 27.40
CA PRO A 398 -28.56 -17.31 27.82
C PRO A 398 -27.94 -18.49 28.56
N SER A 399 -26.65 -18.78 28.37
CA SER A 399 -25.83 -19.46 29.35
C SER A 399 -24.36 -19.03 29.24
N THR A 400 -23.84 -18.59 30.35
CA THR A 400 -22.51 -18.10 30.60
C THR A 400 -21.52 -19.25 30.86
N ILE A 401 -20.31 -19.17 30.29
CA ILE A 401 -19.04 -19.53 30.94
C ILE A 401 -17.90 -18.93 30.09
N THR A 402 -17.11 -18.08 30.72
CA THR A 402 -15.95 -17.41 30.13
C THR A 402 -14.70 -18.18 30.50
N ALA A 403 -13.91 -18.59 29.53
CA ALA A 403 -12.50 -18.94 29.74
C ALA A 403 -11.65 -17.96 28.97
N LEU A 404 -11.09 -17.00 29.70
CA LEU A 404 -10.01 -16.13 29.23
C LEU A 404 -8.69 -16.86 29.44
N THR A 405 -7.98 -17.21 28.40
CA THR A 405 -6.55 -17.50 28.46
C THR A 405 -5.82 -16.23 28.03
N SER A 406 -5.36 -15.44 29.02
CA SER A 406 -4.46 -14.32 28.80
C SER A 406 -3.06 -14.84 28.49
N LEU A 407 -2.55 -14.52 27.31
CA LEU A 407 -1.12 -14.63 27.02
C LEU A 407 -0.41 -13.32 27.43
N THR A 408 0.69 -13.49 28.11
CA THR A 408 1.65 -12.52 28.67
C THR A 408 1.65 -11.12 28.07
N LEU A 409 1.57 -10.15 28.98
CA LEU A 409 1.83 -8.71 28.75
C LEU A 409 3.33 -8.55 28.40
N LEU A 410 3.62 -8.09 27.19
CA LEU A 410 4.97 -7.73 26.77
C LEU A 410 5.09 -6.19 26.77
N THR A 411 5.92 -5.65 27.66
CA THR A 411 6.27 -4.23 27.65
C THR A 411 7.56 -4.08 26.85
N LEU A 412 7.50 -3.39 25.74
CA LEU A 412 8.64 -3.11 24.88
C LEU A 412 9.03 -1.63 24.99
N LEU A 413 10.31 -1.39 25.26
CA LEU A 413 10.95 -0.08 25.13
C LEU A 413 11.44 0.06 23.67
N LEU A 414 10.94 1.07 22.96
CA LEU A 414 11.37 1.44 21.61
C LEU A 414 12.21 2.72 21.65
#